data_cefc7b5eaf3fc780421230a2ecb68532
#
_entry.id   cefc7b5eaf3fc780421230a2ecb68532
#
_cell.length_a   1.000
_cell.length_b   1.000
_cell.length_c   1.000
_cell.angle_alpha   90.00
_cell.angle_beta   90.00
_cell.angle_gamma   90.00
#
_symmetry.space_group_name_H-M   'P 1'
#
loop_
_entity.id
_entity.type
_entity.pdbx_description
1 polymer ?
#
loop_
_entity_poly.entity_id
_entity_poly.type
_entity_poly.pdbx_seq_one_letter_code
_entity_poly.pdbx_strand_id
1 'polypeptide(L)'
;MKPFFSIIVPCCDVAPYLRESLDSVVKQPFSNWECLLGVETSKDNTEEIAREYAAKDPRFKVFTGPRSGSCSASRNTGIDMATGEYIIFLDGDDTIVEGSLQRLHDKIAARPGADLYPCAVQVLDAKTGKITEVRDNYPADAKPEFTGPEATLFIAGIRKHPAPMMQLTVCRTAFLVEHKLKCIYGLRGQDRNFTPRALYFAKRVCPLHEPFYLYLNNRTGSVVTSIDKGVLLKDEAIIHQSLFEFHSLVSAKPSFDRRLTAIWGQSWISWIAYTWFSPMRIKRIPRARRVETLEILFKNGFTDFGPLLGGVSKSLRIAGKAMYLFARHPLLRIPVELFFRLYFLLSKIKSS
;
A
#
# COMPACT_ATOMS: atom_id res chain seq x y z
N MET A 1 -23.33 4.17 21.64
CA MET A 1 -22.88 5.32 20.81
C MET A 1 -22.10 4.75 19.63
N LYS A 2 -22.26 5.30 18.43
CA LYS A 2 -21.48 4.84 17.27
C LYS A 2 -20.01 5.23 17.46
N PRO A 3 -19.04 4.32 17.26
CA PRO A 3 -17.62 4.66 17.33
C PRO A 3 -17.24 5.74 16.32
N PHE A 4 -16.29 6.60 16.68
CA PHE A 4 -15.71 7.55 15.72
C PHE A 4 -14.65 6.82 14.86
N PHE A 5 -13.79 6.03 15.49
CA PHE A 5 -12.82 5.21 14.79
C PHE A 5 -13.11 3.71 14.87
N SER A 6 -12.99 2.99 13.76
CA SER A 6 -12.79 1.54 13.70
C SER A 6 -11.33 1.27 13.40
N ILE A 7 -10.60 0.70 14.34
CA ILE A 7 -9.19 0.34 14.21
C ILE A 7 -9.13 -1.12 13.79
N ILE A 8 -8.63 -1.40 12.59
CA ILE A 8 -8.54 -2.76 12.04
C ILE A 8 -7.11 -3.26 12.20
N VAL A 9 -6.95 -4.35 12.96
CA VAL A 9 -5.65 -4.94 13.28
C VAL A 9 -5.57 -6.36 12.72
N PRO A 10 -4.86 -6.59 11.63
CA PRO A 10 -4.54 -7.95 11.17
C PRO A 10 -3.55 -8.62 12.12
N CYS A 11 -3.88 -9.83 12.59
CA CYS A 11 -3.11 -10.59 13.56
C CYS A 11 -2.76 -11.97 13.00
N CYS A 12 -1.48 -12.19 12.66
CA CYS A 12 -0.98 -13.49 12.23
C CYS A 12 0.51 -13.62 12.54
N ASP A 13 0.88 -14.55 13.43
CA ASP A 13 2.26 -14.75 13.91
C ASP A 13 2.91 -13.44 14.42
N VAL A 14 2.19 -12.68 15.27
CA VAL A 14 2.61 -11.39 15.81
C VAL A 14 2.63 -11.33 17.34
N ALA A 15 2.53 -12.48 18.04
CA ALA A 15 2.49 -12.56 19.49
C ALA A 15 3.59 -11.73 20.20
N PRO A 16 4.85 -11.66 19.74
CA PRO A 16 5.89 -10.86 20.39
C PRO A 16 5.61 -9.35 20.42
N TYR A 17 4.76 -8.84 19.53
CA TYR A 17 4.52 -7.40 19.34
C TYR A 17 3.09 -7.00 19.67
N LEU A 18 2.13 -7.94 19.58
CA LEU A 18 0.71 -7.66 19.63
C LEU A 18 0.28 -6.96 20.92
N ARG A 19 0.85 -7.34 22.07
CA ARG A 19 0.52 -6.69 23.36
C ARG A 19 0.87 -5.20 23.33
N GLU A 20 2.06 -4.85 22.85
CA GLU A 20 2.48 -3.46 22.76
C GLU A 20 1.60 -2.66 21.79
N SER A 21 1.23 -3.27 20.65
CA SER A 21 0.31 -2.70 19.69
C SER A 21 -1.07 -2.40 20.30
N LEU A 22 -1.68 -3.37 20.97
CA LEU A 22 -3.01 -3.21 21.57
C LEU A 22 -3.00 -2.28 22.78
N ASP A 23 -1.95 -2.32 23.59
CA ASP A 23 -1.74 -1.38 24.70
C ASP A 23 -1.65 0.06 24.23
N SER A 24 -1.03 0.30 23.06
CA SER A 24 -0.97 1.63 22.47
C SER A 24 -2.35 2.19 22.10
N VAL A 25 -3.32 1.32 21.77
CA VAL A 25 -4.73 1.69 21.55
C VAL A 25 -5.45 1.94 22.87
N VAL A 26 -5.27 1.06 23.85
CA VAL A 26 -5.91 1.20 25.18
C VAL A 26 -5.48 2.48 25.89
N LYS A 27 -4.20 2.86 25.78
CA LYS A 27 -3.61 4.05 26.42
C LYS A 27 -4.03 5.39 25.78
N GLN A 28 -4.78 5.36 24.66
CA GLN A 28 -5.26 6.60 24.05
C GLN A 28 -6.30 7.29 24.97
N PRO A 29 -6.14 8.59 25.25
CA PRO A 29 -7.13 9.35 26.04
C PRO A 29 -8.49 9.47 25.32
N PHE A 30 -8.51 9.45 23.99
CA PHE A 30 -9.73 9.41 23.20
C PHE A 30 -10.34 8.01 23.26
N SER A 31 -11.58 7.88 23.74
CA SER A 31 -12.21 6.57 24.04
C SER A 31 -13.28 6.12 23.03
N ASN A 32 -13.69 6.97 22.09
CA ASN A 32 -14.76 6.66 21.14
C ASN A 32 -14.25 5.89 19.92
N TRP A 33 -13.79 4.66 20.15
CA TRP A 33 -13.30 3.75 19.13
C TRP A 33 -13.77 2.31 19.37
N GLU A 34 -13.74 1.50 18.33
CA GLU A 34 -13.73 0.04 18.37
C GLU A 34 -12.44 -0.47 17.72
N CYS A 35 -11.98 -1.65 18.14
CA CYS A 35 -10.80 -2.31 17.60
C CYS A 35 -11.16 -3.72 17.11
N LEU A 36 -10.99 -3.94 15.81
CA LEU A 36 -11.37 -5.16 15.11
C LEU A 36 -10.13 -6.01 14.87
N LEU A 37 -9.96 -7.07 15.67
CA LEU A 37 -8.82 -7.97 15.65
C LEU A 37 -9.08 -9.12 14.68
N GLY A 38 -8.47 -9.04 13.48
CA GLY A 38 -8.57 -10.07 12.45
C GLY A 38 -7.50 -11.15 12.63
N VAL A 39 -7.83 -12.19 13.37
CA VAL A 39 -6.90 -13.27 13.70
C VAL A 39 -6.95 -14.36 12.63
N GLU A 40 -5.85 -14.52 11.89
CA GLU A 40 -5.66 -15.67 11.02
C GLU A 40 -4.96 -16.80 11.77
N THR A 41 -5.15 -18.06 11.33
CA THR A 41 -4.48 -19.22 11.93
C THR A 41 -2.98 -18.95 12.11
N SER A 42 -2.55 -18.88 13.36
CA SER A 42 -1.19 -18.53 13.80
C SER A 42 -0.46 -19.73 14.38
N LYS A 43 0.87 -19.68 14.38
CA LYS A 43 1.75 -20.71 14.97
C LYS A 43 2.20 -20.37 16.38
N ASP A 44 1.85 -19.19 16.87
CA ASP A 44 2.18 -18.64 18.17
C ASP A 44 0.93 -18.24 18.95
N ASN A 45 1.07 -17.61 20.10
CA ASN A 45 -0.02 -17.23 21.00
C ASN A 45 -0.79 -15.98 20.55
N THR A 46 -0.75 -15.61 19.26
CA THR A 46 -1.43 -14.41 18.71
C THR A 46 -2.92 -14.41 19.02
N GLU A 47 -3.62 -15.55 18.80
CA GLU A 47 -5.06 -15.64 19.05
C GLU A 47 -5.40 -15.52 20.55
N GLU A 48 -4.62 -16.14 21.39
CA GLU A 48 -4.79 -16.11 22.84
C GLU A 48 -4.71 -14.68 23.39
N ILE A 49 -3.69 -13.92 22.93
CA ILE A 49 -3.52 -12.51 23.27
C ILE A 49 -4.72 -11.69 22.79
N ALA A 50 -5.16 -11.87 21.55
CA ALA A 50 -6.30 -11.13 21.01
C ALA A 50 -7.58 -11.37 21.82
N ARG A 51 -7.86 -12.62 22.19
CA ARG A 51 -9.02 -12.99 23.02
C ARG A 51 -8.92 -12.44 24.44
N GLU A 52 -7.73 -12.39 25.02
CA GLU A 52 -7.48 -11.78 26.34
C GLU A 52 -7.90 -10.30 26.36
N TYR A 53 -7.55 -9.52 25.34
CA TYR A 53 -7.96 -8.11 25.24
C TYR A 53 -9.48 -7.97 25.05
N ALA A 54 -10.07 -8.79 24.20
CA ALA A 54 -11.52 -8.75 23.98
C ALA A 54 -12.32 -9.15 25.23
N ALA A 55 -11.78 -10.03 26.09
CA ALA A 55 -12.40 -10.39 27.36
C ALA A 55 -12.33 -9.26 28.41
N LYS A 56 -11.32 -8.39 28.34
CA LYS A 56 -11.10 -7.27 29.27
C LYS A 56 -11.83 -5.98 28.87
N ASP A 57 -11.97 -5.74 27.56
CA ASP A 57 -12.54 -4.51 27.05
C ASP A 57 -13.47 -4.80 25.84
N PRO A 58 -14.78 -4.55 25.95
CA PRO A 58 -15.77 -4.86 24.91
C PRO A 58 -15.60 -4.03 23.62
N ARG A 59 -14.73 -3.03 23.60
CA ARG A 59 -14.39 -2.29 22.38
C ARG A 59 -13.52 -3.13 21.44
N PHE A 60 -12.82 -4.15 21.96
CA PHE A 60 -12.11 -5.13 21.14
C PHE A 60 -13.04 -6.23 20.68
N LYS A 61 -13.06 -6.49 19.38
CA LYS A 61 -13.85 -7.54 18.74
C LYS A 61 -12.93 -8.45 17.94
N VAL A 62 -12.93 -9.73 18.28
CA VAL A 62 -12.12 -10.76 17.58
C VAL A 62 -12.97 -11.44 16.51
N PHE A 63 -12.43 -11.54 15.33
CA PHE A 63 -12.92 -12.44 14.28
C PHE A 63 -11.77 -13.29 13.76
N THR A 64 -12.05 -14.52 13.36
CA THR A 64 -11.04 -15.49 12.97
C THR A 64 -11.22 -15.93 11.52
N GLY A 65 -10.13 -16.33 10.89
CA GLY A 65 -10.13 -16.85 9.53
C GLY A 65 -8.94 -17.76 9.23
N PRO A 66 -8.99 -18.50 8.11
CA PRO A 66 -7.87 -19.30 7.67
C PRO A 66 -6.67 -18.42 7.30
N ARG A 67 -5.47 -18.98 7.37
CA ARG A 67 -4.26 -18.29 6.96
C ARG A 67 -4.30 -17.97 5.46
N SER A 68 -4.44 -16.70 5.14
CA SER A 68 -4.50 -16.20 3.74
C SER A 68 -3.12 -15.94 3.12
N GLY A 69 -2.07 -15.86 3.94
CA GLY A 69 -0.71 -15.53 3.54
C GLY A 69 -0.44 -14.03 3.42
N SER A 70 -1.42 -13.18 3.72
CA SER A 70 -1.29 -11.72 3.79
C SER A 70 -2.36 -11.13 4.68
N CYS A 71 -2.19 -9.88 5.11
CA CYS A 71 -3.19 -9.17 5.92
C CYS A 71 -4.45 -8.72 5.14
N SER A 72 -4.58 -9.09 3.87
CA SER A 72 -5.69 -8.64 3.01
C SER A 72 -7.06 -9.17 3.46
N ALA A 73 -7.14 -10.44 3.86
CA ALA A 73 -8.39 -11.05 4.31
C ALA A 73 -8.90 -10.37 5.57
N SER A 74 -8.06 -10.24 6.59
CA SER A 74 -8.38 -9.58 7.85
C SER A 74 -8.77 -8.11 7.65
N ARG A 75 -8.06 -7.37 6.78
CA ARG A 75 -8.43 -5.99 6.45
C ARG A 75 -9.79 -5.90 5.76
N ASN A 76 -10.06 -6.78 4.80
CA ASN A 76 -11.33 -6.78 4.07
C ASN A 76 -12.53 -7.11 4.98
N THR A 77 -12.40 -8.13 5.84
CA THR A 77 -13.42 -8.46 6.83
C THR A 77 -13.60 -7.33 7.84
N GLY A 78 -12.51 -6.72 8.30
CA GLY A 78 -12.55 -5.55 9.17
C GLY A 78 -13.27 -4.36 8.54
N ILE A 79 -13.08 -4.08 7.24
CA ILE A 79 -13.84 -3.04 6.52
C ILE A 79 -15.34 -3.35 6.53
N ASP A 80 -15.74 -4.62 6.33
CA ASP A 80 -17.16 -5.02 6.33
C ASP A 80 -17.79 -4.93 7.73
N MET A 81 -17.01 -5.17 8.78
CA MET A 81 -17.47 -5.14 10.18
C MET A 81 -17.42 -3.74 10.80
N ALA A 82 -16.68 -2.81 10.20
CA ALA A 82 -16.46 -1.49 10.77
C ALA A 82 -17.77 -0.72 10.91
N THR A 83 -18.07 -0.27 12.16
CA THR A 83 -19.23 0.55 12.47
C THR A 83 -18.86 2.01 12.74
N GLY A 84 -17.58 2.32 12.91
CA GLY A 84 -17.07 3.67 13.11
C GLY A 84 -17.25 4.57 11.89
N GLU A 85 -17.18 5.87 12.12
CA GLU A 85 -17.25 6.84 11.03
C GLU A 85 -16.02 6.80 10.14
N TYR A 86 -14.86 6.54 10.75
CA TYR A 86 -13.58 6.46 10.07
C TYR A 86 -12.84 5.16 10.40
N ILE A 87 -12.11 4.63 9.42
CA ILE A 87 -11.26 3.44 9.55
C ILE A 87 -9.80 3.85 9.67
N ILE A 88 -9.11 3.23 10.62
CA ILE A 88 -7.65 3.23 10.79
C ILE A 88 -7.16 1.79 10.59
N PHE A 89 -6.12 1.60 9.78
CA PHE A 89 -5.42 0.32 9.66
C PHE A 89 -4.17 0.35 10.55
N LEU A 90 -4.07 -0.59 11.48
CA LEU A 90 -2.91 -0.74 12.37
C LEU A 90 -2.35 -2.17 12.20
N ASP A 91 -1.10 -2.30 11.80
CA ASP A 91 -0.48 -3.62 11.73
C ASP A 91 -0.15 -4.10 13.15
N GLY A 92 -0.33 -5.39 13.42
CA GLY A 92 -0.23 -5.97 14.77
C GLY A 92 1.18 -5.95 15.38
N ASP A 93 2.17 -5.46 14.64
CA ASP A 93 3.56 -5.26 15.04
C ASP A 93 3.97 -3.78 15.16
N ASP A 94 3.03 -2.86 14.87
CA ASP A 94 3.21 -1.42 14.98
C ASP A 94 2.35 -0.83 16.10
N THR A 95 2.54 0.45 16.43
CA THR A 95 1.81 1.12 17.51
C THR A 95 1.24 2.47 17.09
N ILE A 96 0.26 2.97 17.87
CA ILE A 96 -0.29 4.31 17.72
C ILE A 96 0.41 5.25 18.69
N VAL A 97 0.86 6.41 18.20
CA VAL A 97 1.52 7.43 19.04
C VAL A 97 0.54 7.94 20.11
N GLU A 98 1.01 8.06 21.34
CA GLU A 98 0.20 8.48 22.50
C GLU A 98 -0.52 9.82 22.24
N GLY A 99 -1.82 9.87 22.58
CA GLY A 99 -2.68 11.03 22.41
C GLY A 99 -3.04 11.36 20.95
N SER A 100 -2.55 10.59 19.97
CA SER A 100 -2.76 10.91 18.56
C SER A 100 -4.20 10.70 18.11
N LEU A 101 -4.96 9.76 18.70
CA LEU A 101 -6.37 9.59 18.34
C LEU A 101 -7.22 10.85 18.68
N GLN A 102 -6.91 11.53 19.81
CA GLN A 102 -7.56 12.80 20.14
C GLN A 102 -7.19 13.88 19.11
N ARG A 103 -5.89 14.01 18.80
CA ARG A 103 -5.43 15.00 17.80
C ARG A 103 -6.00 14.74 16.40
N LEU A 104 -6.12 13.46 15.99
CA LEU A 104 -6.77 13.08 14.73
C LEU A 104 -8.24 13.47 14.75
N HIS A 105 -8.97 13.14 15.83
CA HIS A 105 -10.37 13.52 15.99
C HIS A 105 -10.55 15.03 15.82
N ASP A 106 -9.78 15.85 16.54
CA ASP A 106 -9.91 17.30 16.53
C ASP A 106 -9.60 17.90 15.15
N LYS A 107 -8.56 17.38 14.47
CA LYS A 107 -8.21 17.80 13.10
C LYS A 107 -9.26 17.39 12.07
N ILE A 108 -9.86 16.20 12.21
CA ILE A 108 -10.95 15.73 11.37
C ILE A 108 -12.22 16.55 11.62
N ALA A 109 -12.54 16.81 12.89
CA ALA A 109 -13.69 17.65 13.27
C ALA A 109 -13.58 19.08 12.75
N ALA A 110 -12.37 19.63 12.66
CA ALA A 110 -12.12 20.95 12.06
C ALA A 110 -12.30 20.96 10.53
N ARG A 111 -12.20 19.81 9.85
CA ARG A 111 -12.36 19.65 8.38
C ARG A 111 -13.13 18.38 8.05
N PRO A 112 -14.42 18.27 8.47
CA PRO A 112 -15.16 17.02 8.40
C PRO A 112 -15.54 16.63 6.98
N GLY A 113 -15.84 15.33 6.80
CA GLY A 113 -16.45 14.79 5.59
C GLY A 113 -15.47 14.60 4.42
N ALA A 114 -14.15 14.67 4.61
CA ALA A 114 -13.23 14.21 3.59
C ALA A 114 -13.25 12.68 3.49
N ASP A 115 -12.97 12.16 2.31
CA ASP A 115 -12.94 10.73 2.06
C ASP A 115 -11.68 10.08 2.63
N LEU A 116 -10.55 10.80 2.53
CA LEU A 116 -9.24 10.36 2.97
C LEU A 116 -8.51 11.48 3.73
N TYR A 117 -7.91 11.10 4.86
CA TYR A 117 -7.05 11.96 5.66
C TYR A 117 -5.65 11.35 5.77
N PRO A 118 -4.75 11.65 4.82
CA PRO A 118 -3.35 11.23 4.91
C PRO A 118 -2.66 11.84 6.14
N CYS A 119 -1.82 11.04 6.80
CA CYS A 119 -1.12 11.39 8.02
C CYS A 119 0.38 11.11 7.88
N ALA A 120 1.14 11.57 8.85
CA ALA A 120 2.56 11.27 8.96
C ALA A 120 2.83 9.99 9.76
N VAL A 121 4.06 9.48 9.69
CA VAL A 121 4.54 8.31 10.42
C VAL A 121 5.85 8.62 11.12
N GLN A 122 6.04 8.09 12.33
CA GLN A 122 7.32 7.99 13.00
C GLN A 122 7.90 6.59 12.74
N VAL A 123 9.19 6.51 12.47
CA VAL A 123 9.89 5.25 12.23
C VAL A 123 10.76 4.94 13.44
N LEU A 124 10.41 3.88 14.18
CA LEU A 124 11.15 3.36 15.31
C LEU A 124 12.07 2.23 14.85
N ASP A 125 13.34 2.35 15.10
CA ASP A 125 14.29 1.26 14.84
C ASP A 125 14.29 0.26 16.01
N ALA A 126 13.88 -0.98 15.74
CA ALA A 126 13.75 -2.05 16.73
C ALA A 126 15.07 -2.42 17.40
N LYS A 127 16.23 -2.15 16.77
CA LYS A 127 17.55 -2.49 17.33
C LYS A 127 18.05 -1.44 18.29
N THR A 128 17.75 -0.17 18.02
CA THR A 128 18.27 0.96 18.82
C THR A 128 17.25 1.58 19.76
N GLY A 129 15.96 1.27 19.58
CA GLY A 129 14.85 1.88 20.32
C GLY A 129 14.68 3.39 20.05
N LYS A 130 15.25 3.90 18.96
CA LYS A 130 15.19 5.34 18.63
C LYS A 130 14.30 5.62 17.44
N ILE A 131 13.60 6.76 17.48
CA ILE A 131 12.93 7.30 16.30
C ILE A 131 14.00 7.80 15.34
N THR A 132 14.07 7.20 14.15
CA THR A 132 15.08 7.50 13.12
C THR A 132 14.59 8.48 12.08
N GLU A 133 13.26 8.56 11.88
CA GLU A 133 12.66 9.40 10.85
C GLU A 133 11.22 9.76 11.24
N VAL A 134 10.80 10.99 10.89
CA VAL A 134 9.38 11.36 10.78
C VAL A 134 9.11 11.60 9.31
N ARG A 135 8.18 10.84 8.75
CA ARG A 135 7.89 10.85 7.32
C ARG A 135 6.47 11.34 7.08
N ASP A 136 6.32 12.43 6.35
CA ASP A 136 5.05 12.93 5.84
C ASP A 136 5.04 12.83 4.30
N ASN A 137 3.95 12.38 3.73
CA ASN A 137 3.78 12.32 2.28
C ASN A 137 3.39 13.67 1.68
N TYR A 138 2.93 14.60 2.52
CA TYR A 138 2.56 15.95 2.15
C TYR A 138 3.41 16.92 2.97
N PRO A 139 4.23 17.80 2.36
CA PRO A 139 4.97 18.82 3.09
C PRO A 139 4.00 19.79 3.79
N ALA A 140 4.47 20.43 4.85
CA ALA A 140 3.64 21.28 5.70
C ALA A 140 3.02 22.50 4.97
N ASP A 141 3.63 22.93 3.86
CA ASP A 141 3.18 24.00 2.98
C ASP A 141 2.26 23.51 1.84
N ALA A 142 1.94 22.22 1.80
CA ALA A 142 0.96 21.70 0.85
C ALA A 142 -0.41 22.35 1.07
N LYS A 143 -1.19 22.48 0.00
CA LYS A 143 -2.57 22.96 0.14
C LYS A 143 -3.36 22.06 1.09
N PRO A 144 -4.34 22.63 1.84
CA PRO A 144 -5.04 21.90 2.89
C PRO A 144 -5.99 20.82 2.38
N GLU A 145 -6.35 20.87 1.10
CA GLU A 145 -7.30 19.94 0.48
C GLU A 145 -6.98 19.70 -1.00
N PHE A 146 -7.21 18.46 -1.43
CA PHE A 146 -7.04 17.99 -2.81
C PHE A 146 -8.26 17.18 -3.23
N THR A 147 -8.54 17.10 -4.52
CA THR A 147 -9.23 15.94 -5.08
C THR A 147 -8.27 14.74 -5.12
N GLY A 148 -8.79 13.52 -5.19
CA GLY A 148 -7.91 12.33 -5.25
C GLY A 148 -6.95 12.32 -6.45
N PRO A 149 -7.40 12.65 -7.69
CA PRO A 149 -6.52 12.86 -8.82
C PRO A 149 -5.41 13.90 -8.56
N GLU A 150 -5.76 15.06 -8.00
CA GLU A 150 -4.75 16.08 -7.64
C GLU A 150 -3.76 15.59 -6.58
N ALA A 151 -4.23 14.87 -5.56
CA ALA A 151 -3.37 14.27 -4.54
C ALA A 151 -2.37 13.27 -5.16
N THR A 152 -2.84 12.45 -6.10
CA THR A 152 -1.99 11.51 -6.86
C THR A 152 -0.91 12.24 -7.65
N LEU A 153 -1.30 13.30 -8.38
CA LEU A 153 -0.38 14.13 -9.17
C LEU A 153 0.65 14.83 -8.27
N PHE A 154 0.20 15.35 -7.14
CA PHE A 154 1.05 16.06 -6.18
C PHE A 154 2.12 15.12 -5.59
N ILE A 155 1.71 13.96 -5.07
CA ILE A 155 2.63 12.97 -4.50
C ILE A 155 3.62 12.46 -5.55
N ALA A 156 3.17 12.23 -6.79
CA ALA A 156 4.04 11.79 -7.87
C ALA A 156 5.09 12.84 -8.26
N GLY A 157 4.77 14.13 -8.12
CA GLY A 157 5.72 15.22 -8.33
C GLY A 157 6.83 15.28 -7.27
N ILE A 158 6.54 14.84 -6.04
CA ILE A 158 7.49 14.84 -4.91
C ILE A 158 8.27 13.52 -4.81
N ARG A 159 7.63 12.40 -5.16
CA ARG A 159 8.18 11.05 -4.97
C ARG A 159 8.26 10.28 -6.28
N LYS A 160 9.31 9.46 -6.42
CA LYS A 160 9.46 8.52 -7.54
C LYS A 160 8.40 7.39 -7.54
N HIS A 161 7.71 7.15 -6.42
CA HIS A 161 6.67 6.13 -6.26
C HIS A 161 5.48 6.72 -5.50
N PRO A 162 4.34 6.91 -6.17
CA PRO A 162 3.23 7.72 -5.67
C PRO A 162 2.23 7.00 -4.76
N ALA A 163 2.48 5.77 -4.30
CA ALA A 163 1.53 5.08 -3.42
C ALA A 163 1.92 5.26 -1.95
N PRO A 164 1.25 6.15 -1.19
CA PRO A 164 1.38 6.17 0.26
C PRO A 164 0.86 4.85 0.84
N MET A 165 1.46 4.40 1.94
CA MET A 165 1.01 3.21 2.65
C MET A 165 -0.42 3.44 3.16
N MET A 166 -1.30 2.45 3.01
CA MET A 166 -2.71 2.59 3.42
C MET A 166 -2.85 2.81 4.94
N GLN A 167 -1.91 2.32 5.74
CA GLN A 167 -1.85 2.51 7.19
C GLN A 167 -1.69 3.99 7.58
N LEU A 168 -1.16 4.81 6.70
CA LEU A 168 -0.95 6.24 6.94
C LEU A 168 -2.14 7.11 6.50
N THR A 169 -3.30 6.49 6.26
CA THR A 169 -4.47 7.22 5.80
C THR A 169 -5.69 6.81 6.63
N VAL A 170 -6.28 7.78 7.31
CA VAL A 170 -7.60 7.60 7.93
C VAL A 170 -8.65 7.70 6.83
N CYS A 171 -9.48 6.68 6.69
CA CYS A 171 -10.46 6.55 5.61
C CYS A 171 -11.89 6.71 6.14
N ARG A 172 -12.73 7.48 5.47
CA ARG A 172 -14.16 7.52 5.79
C ARG A 172 -14.79 6.16 5.45
N THR A 173 -15.44 5.52 6.42
CA THR A 173 -16.01 4.17 6.27
C THR A 173 -16.99 4.09 5.12
N ALA A 174 -17.95 5.02 5.06
CA ALA A 174 -18.96 5.07 4.01
C ALA A 174 -18.34 5.18 2.60
N PHE A 175 -17.23 5.91 2.45
CA PHE A 175 -16.50 6.02 1.19
C PHE A 175 -15.92 4.68 0.72
N LEU A 176 -15.30 3.90 1.64
CA LEU A 176 -14.76 2.59 1.30
C LEU A 176 -15.86 1.61 0.87
N VAL A 177 -17.00 1.64 1.57
CA VAL A 177 -18.16 0.79 1.28
C VAL A 177 -18.81 1.17 -0.06
N GLU A 178 -19.08 2.46 -0.29
CA GLU A 178 -19.68 2.99 -1.53
C GLU A 178 -18.90 2.57 -2.79
N HIS A 179 -17.58 2.68 -2.72
CA HIS A 179 -16.71 2.36 -3.85
C HIS A 179 -16.19 0.92 -3.84
N LYS A 180 -16.68 0.07 -2.93
CA LYS A 180 -16.26 -1.34 -2.77
C LYS A 180 -14.73 -1.49 -2.73
N LEU A 181 -14.08 -0.59 -1.98
CA LEU A 181 -12.62 -0.54 -1.88
C LEU A 181 -12.14 -1.61 -0.90
N LYS A 182 -11.53 -2.65 -1.46
CA LYS A 182 -10.94 -3.77 -0.72
C LYS A 182 -9.57 -4.13 -1.26
N CYS A 183 -8.78 -4.76 -0.42
CA CYS A 183 -7.50 -5.36 -0.80
C CYS A 183 -7.72 -6.59 -1.69
N ILE A 184 -6.81 -6.89 -2.60
CA ILE A 184 -6.83 -8.15 -3.33
C ILE A 184 -6.49 -9.27 -2.35
N TYR A 185 -7.35 -10.29 -2.28
CA TYR A 185 -7.20 -11.41 -1.35
C TYR A 185 -5.88 -12.17 -1.55
N GLY A 186 -5.19 -12.48 -0.46
CA GLY A 186 -4.00 -13.34 -0.44
C GLY A 186 -2.71 -12.67 -0.94
N LEU A 187 -2.74 -11.42 -1.42
CA LEU A 187 -1.56 -10.73 -1.94
C LEU A 187 -0.88 -9.85 -0.89
N ARG A 188 0.44 -9.77 -0.95
CA ARG A 188 1.28 -8.84 -0.18
C ARG A 188 1.48 -7.54 -0.93
N GLY A 189 1.72 -6.43 -0.21
CA GLY A 189 1.86 -5.10 -0.83
C GLY A 189 0.54 -4.55 -1.36
N GLN A 190 -0.56 -4.85 -0.68
CA GLN A 190 -1.93 -4.47 -1.06
C GLN A 190 -2.11 -2.97 -1.17
N ASP A 191 -1.35 -2.19 -0.42
CA ASP A 191 -1.31 -0.74 -0.45
C ASP A 191 -1.06 -0.21 -1.86
N ARG A 192 -0.23 -0.89 -2.65
CA ARG A 192 0.06 -0.55 -4.05
C ARG A 192 -1.15 -0.69 -4.99
N ASN A 193 -2.15 -1.49 -4.62
CA ASN A 193 -3.40 -1.60 -5.36
C ASN A 193 -4.51 -0.76 -4.72
N PHE A 194 -4.63 -0.83 -3.39
CA PHE A 194 -5.69 -0.18 -2.63
C PHE A 194 -5.59 1.35 -2.74
N THR A 195 -4.44 1.92 -2.43
CA THR A 195 -4.25 3.37 -2.32
C THR A 195 -4.48 4.12 -3.64
N PRO A 196 -3.96 3.68 -4.80
CA PRO A 196 -4.26 4.35 -6.07
C PRO A 196 -5.75 4.34 -6.44
N ARG A 197 -6.46 3.26 -6.11
CA ARG A 197 -7.91 3.16 -6.34
C ARG A 197 -8.69 4.06 -5.39
N ALA A 198 -8.32 4.09 -4.11
CA ALA A 198 -8.91 4.98 -3.14
C ALA A 198 -8.72 6.45 -3.54
N LEU A 199 -7.50 6.84 -3.90
CA LEU A 199 -7.22 8.19 -4.39
C LEU A 199 -8.01 8.54 -5.66
N TYR A 200 -8.17 7.60 -6.60
CA TYR A 200 -8.95 7.87 -7.81
C TYR A 200 -10.40 8.25 -7.50
N PHE A 201 -11.04 7.55 -6.57
CA PHE A 201 -12.45 7.78 -6.23
C PHE A 201 -12.65 8.93 -5.24
N ALA A 202 -11.64 9.32 -4.48
CA ALA A 202 -11.77 10.34 -3.45
C ALA A 202 -12.11 11.71 -4.05
N LYS A 203 -13.21 12.32 -3.57
CA LYS A 203 -13.60 13.69 -3.91
C LYS A 203 -12.81 14.68 -3.08
N ARG A 204 -12.51 14.33 -1.81
CA ARG A 204 -11.81 15.20 -0.86
C ARG A 204 -10.73 14.43 -0.12
N VAL A 205 -9.49 14.91 -0.21
CA VAL A 205 -8.30 14.39 0.46
C VAL A 205 -7.70 15.52 1.29
N CYS A 206 -7.71 15.39 2.61
CA CYS A 206 -7.25 16.42 3.54
C CYS A 206 -6.04 15.94 4.35
N PRO A 207 -4.79 16.27 3.97
CA PRO A 207 -3.61 15.93 4.77
C PRO A 207 -3.70 16.54 6.18
N LEU A 208 -3.40 15.73 7.21
CA LEU A 208 -3.47 16.17 8.60
C LEU A 208 -2.10 16.50 9.20
N HIS A 209 -1.01 16.07 8.59
CA HIS A 209 0.36 16.26 9.10
C HIS A 209 0.55 15.74 10.53
N GLU A 210 -0.25 14.74 10.92
CA GLU A 210 -0.21 14.16 12.25
C GLU A 210 0.59 12.86 12.24
N PRO A 211 1.71 12.76 12.98
CA PRO A 211 2.46 11.52 13.12
C PRO A 211 1.76 10.61 14.13
N PHE A 212 0.68 9.95 13.71
CA PHE A 212 -0.10 9.10 14.60
C PHE A 212 0.39 7.65 14.62
N TYR A 213 1.10 7.21 13.60
CA TYR A 213 1.55 5.85 13.41
C TYR A 213 3.02 5.73 13.75
N LEU A 214 3.38 4.75 14.58
CA LEU A 214 4.76 4.42 14.93
C LEU A 214 5.12 3.08 14.28
N TYR A 215 5.86 3.15 13.16
CA TYR A 215 6.28 2.00 12.38
C TYR A 215 7.53 1.36 12.97
N LEU A 216 7.45 0.06 13.35
CA LEU A 216 8.57 -0.70 13.88
C LEU A 216 9.43 -1.28 12.76
N ASN A 217 10.54 -0.59 12.45
CA ASN A 217 11.47 -1.01 11.41
C ASN A 217 12.55 -1.97 11.95
N ASN A 218 13.16 -2.76 11.07
CA ASN A 218 14.27 -3.69 11.39
C ASN A 218 13.94 -4.79 12.42
N ARG A 219 12.64 -5.09 12.65
CA ARG A 219 12.24 -6.17 13.55
C ARG A 219 12.52 -7.56 12.96
N THR A 220 12.73 -8.54 13.85
CA THR A 220 12.87 -9.95 13.49
C THR A 220 11.55 -10.49 12.92
N GLY A 221 11.62 -11.31 11.87
CA GLY A 221 10.42 -11.92 11.26
C GLY A 221 9.58 -10.97 10.40
N SER A 222 10.08 -9.77 10.07
CA SER A 222 9.38 -8.87 9.14
C SER A 222 9.17 -9.55 7.78
N VAL A 223 7.94 -9.42 7.25
CA VAL A 223 7.57 -9.90 5.92
C VAL A 223 8.51 -9.38 4.84
N VAL A 224 8.94 -8.11 4.95
CA VAL A 224 9.85 -7.46 3.98
C VAL A 224 11.23 -8.13 3.93
N THR A 225 11.70 -8.66 5.05
CA THR A 225 13.04 -9.26 5.18
C THR A 225 13.06 -10.78 5.05
N SER A 226 11.97 -11.47 5.39
CA SER A 226 11.88 -12.93 5.54
C SER A 226 11.28 -13.66 4.33
N ILE A 227 10.55 -12.97 3.43
CA ILE A 227 9.85 -13.61 2.33
C ILE A 227 10.77 -13.90 1.16
N ASP A 228 10.56 -15.07 0.53
CA ASP A 228 11.10 -15.39 -0.79
C ASP A 228 10.69 -14.29 -1.79
N LYS A 229 11.71 -13.68 -2.38
CA LYS A 229 11.54 -12.57 -3.33
C LYS A 229 10.82 -12.98 -4.61
N GLY A 230 10.81 -14.27 -4.93
CA GLY A 230 10.03 -14.82 -6.04
C GLY A 230 8.52 -14.77 -5.79
N VAL A 231 8.08 -15.01 -4.54
CA VAL A 231 6.67 -14.92 -4.15
C VAL A 231 6.19 -13.47 -4.20
N LEU A 232 7.01 -12.55 -3.68
CA LEU A 232 6.71 -11.11 -3.76
C LEU A 232 6.58 -10.62 -5.21
N LEU A 233 7.42 -11.14 -6.10
CA LEU A 233 7.39 -10.77 -7.51
C LEU A 233 6.08 -11.17 -8.19
N LYS A 234 5.55 -12.36 -7.86
CA LYS A 234 4.25 -12.83 -8.35
C LYS A 234 3.11 -11.95 -7.84
N ASP A 235 3.09 -11.65 -6.54
CA ASP A 235 2.09 -10.77 -5.93
C ASP A 235 2.12 -9.38 -6.60
N GLU A 236 3.32 -8.81 -6.79
CA GLU A 236 3.52 -7.54 -7.49
C GLU A 236 2.98 -7.56 -8.93
N ALA A 237 3.17 -8.65 -9.66
CA ALA A 237 2.65 -8.80 -11.02
C ALA A 237 1.11 -8.76 -11.05
N ILE A 238 0.46 -9.49 -10.15
CA ILE A 238 -1.01 -9.52 -10.05
C ILE A 238 -1.55 -8.14 -9.66
N ILE A 239 -0.88 -7.45 -8.72
CA ILE A 239 -1.23 -6.08 -8.32
C ILE A 239 -1.17 -5.14 -9.51
N HIS A 240 -0.09 -5.17 -10.26
CA HIS A 240 0.08 -4.28 -11.42
C HIS A 240 -0.91 -4.59 -12.54
N GLN A 241 -1.19 -5.86 -12.77
CA GLN A 241 -2.22 -6.26 -13.72
C GLN A 241 -3.61 -5.72 -13.32
N SER A 242 -4.00 -5.90 -12.05
CA SER A 242 -5.27 -5.38 -11.54
C SER A 242 -5.37 -3.85 -11.64
N LEU A 243 -4.27 -3.13 -11.45
CA LEU A 243 -4.24 -1.68 -11.66
C LEU A 243 -4.37 -1.29 -13.12
N PHE A 244 -3.84 -2.10 -14.03
CA PHE A 244 -4.03 -1.87 -15.47
C PHE A 244 -5.49 -2.08 -15.89
N GLU A 245 -6.10 -3.16 -15.46
CA GLU A 245 -7.51 -3.43 -15.70
C GLU A 245 -8.37 -2.28 -15.16
N PHE A 246 -8.07 -1.83 -13.94
CA PHE A 246 -8.72 -0.67 -13.34
C PHE A 246 -8.50 0.60 -14.17
N HIS A 247 -7.26 0.89 -14.60
CA HIS A 247 -6.97 2.03 -15.48
C HIS A 247 -7.75 1.95 -16.78
N SER A 248 -7.77 0.79 -17.44
CA SER A 248 -8.50 0.60 -18.71
C SER A 248 -9.99 0.88 -18.55
N LEU A 249 -10.56 0.44 -17.42
CA LEU A 249 -11.96 0.68 -17.09
C LEU A 249 -12.28 2.16 -16.85
N VAL A 250 -11.42 2.86 -16.08
CA VAL A 250 -11.70 4.24 -15.68
C VAL A 250 -11.29 5.27 -16.73
N SER A 251 -10.26 4.98 -17.54
CA SER A 251 -9.79 5.89 -18.59
C SER A 251 -10.77 6.04 -19.75
N ALA A 252 -11.72 5.11 -19.89
CA ALA A 252 -12.81 5.22 -20.83
C ALA A 252 -13.88 6.25 -20.41
N LYS A 253 -13.89 6.71 -19.15
CA LYS A 253 -14.86 7.68 -18.66
C LYS A 253 -14.51 9.10 -19.13
N PRO A 254 -15.48 9.93 -19.54
CA PRO A 254 -15.25 11.32 -19.94
C PRO A 254 -14.60 12.18 -18.84
N SER A 255 -14.93 11.86 -17.57
CA SER A 255 -14.42 12.59 -16.39
C SER A 255 -13.01 12.17 -15.95
N PHE A 256 -12.37 11.23 -16.66
CA PHE A 256 -11.04 10.75 -16.29
C PHE A 256 -9.96 11.80 -16.52
N ASP A 257 -9.16 12.07 -15.50
CA ASP A 257 -7.99 12.95 -15.61
C ASP A 257 -6.85 12.22 -16.35
N ARG A 258 -6.65 12.58 -17.61
CA ARG A 258 -5.65 11.93 -18.49
C ARG A 258 -4.21 12.08 -17.99
N ARG A 259 -3.93 13.03 -17.09
CA ARG A 259 -2.60 13.20 -16.47
C ARG A 259 -2.23 11.98 -15.61
N LEU A 260 -3.23 11.30 -15.01
CA LEU A 260 -3.03 10.06 -14.25
C LEU A 260 -2.46 8.93 -15.13
N THR A 261 -2.80 8.88 -16.41
CA THR A 261 -2.25 7.87 -17.35
C THR A 261 -0.72 7.92 -17.40
N ALA A 262 -0.15 9.12 -17.46
CA ALA A 262 1.30 9.28 -17.49
C ALA A 262 1.96 8.78 -16.20
N ILE A 263 1.38 9.09 -15.04
CA ILE A 263 1.90 8.68 -13.72
C ILE A 263 1.81 7.18 -13.53
N TRP A 264 0.64 6.61 -13.77
CA TRP A 264 0.43 5.17 -13.62
C TRP A 264 1.28 4.39 -14.64
N GLY A 265 1.34 4.86 -15.89
CA GLY A 265 2.21 4.28 -16.91
C GLY A 265 3.69 4.35 -16.55
N GLN A 266 4.18 5.48 -16.03
CA GLN A 266 5.55 5.64 -15.58
C GLN A 266 5.89 4.70 -14.41
N SER A 267 5.03 4.65 -13.40
CA SER A 267 5.19 3.75 -12.25
C SER A 267 5.30 2.30 -12.70
N TRP A 268 4.48 1.90 -13.62
CA TRP A 268 4.36 0.57 -14.18
C TRP A 268 5.57 0.15 -14.98
N ILE A 269 5.94 0.96 -15.97
CA ILE A 269 7.11 0.71 -16.81
C ILE A 269 8.38 0.68 -15.95
N SER A 270 8.49 1.58 -14.97
CA SER A 270 9.62 1.63 -14.04
C SER A 270 9.69 0.36 -13.18
N TRP A 271 8.56 -0.13 -12.68
CA TRP A 271 8.52 -1.36 -11.90
C TRP A 271 8.93 -2.58 -12.73
N ILE A 272 8.38 -2.74 -13.95
CA ILE A 272 8.75 -3.84 -14.84
C ILE A 272 10.24 -3.74 -15.18
N ALA A 273 10.72 -2.57 -15.58
CA ALA A 273 12.12 -2.36 -15.91
C ALA A 273 13.04 -2.70 -14.73
N TYR A 274 12.72 -2.24 -13.52
CA TYR A 274 13.49 -2.52 -12.32
C TYR A 274 13.48 -4.02 -11.97
N THR A 275 12.33 -4.65 -12.03
CA THR A 275 12.16 -6.07 -11.68
C THR A 275 12.90 -7.00 -12.63
N TRP A 276 12.86 -6.68 -13.93
CA TRP A 276 13.37 -7.55 -14.99
C TRP A 276 14.83 -7.31 -15.34
N PHE A 277 15.27 -6.09 -15.26
CA PHE A 277 16.55 -5.68 -15.83
C PHE A 277 17.53 -5.11 -14.81
N SER A 278 17.11 -4.84 -13.56
CA SER A 278 18.05 -4.40 -12.52
C SER A 278 19.08 -5.51 -12.22
N PRO A 279 20.39 -5.21 -12.34
CA PRO A 279 21.43 -6.19 -12.01
C PRO A 279 21.31 -6.78 -10.61
N MET A 280 20.78 -5.99 -9.66
CA MET A 280 20.55 -6.42 -8.27
C MET A 280 19.43 -7.47 -8.18
N ARG A 281 18.35 -7.34 -8.97
CA ARG A 281 17.23 -8.31 -8.99
C ARG A 281 17.57 -9.54 -9.83
N ILE A 282 18.31 -9.38 -10.93
CA ILE A 282 18.78 -10.49 -11.78
C ILE A 282 19.63 -11.47 -10.97
N LYS A 283 20.50 -10.99 -10.08
CA LYS A 283 21.32 -11.83 -9.20
C LYS A 283 20.51 -12.57 -8.12
N ARG A 284 19.36 -12.04 -7.73
CA ARG A 284 18.56 -12.54 -6.58
C ARG A 284 17.34 -13.37 -6.97
N ILE A 285 16.85 -13.25 -8.20
CA ILE A 285 15.62 -13.91 -8.67
C ILE A 285 15.93 -14.75 -9.89
N PRO A 286 15.75 -16.09 -9.86
CA PRO A 286 15.98 -16.97 -11.00
C PRO A 286 15.20 -16.52 -12.24
N ARG A 287 15.79 -16.72 -13.43
CA ARG A 287 15.19 -16.33 -14.71
C ARG A 287 13.79 -16.94 -14.91
N ALA A 288 13.62 -18.23 -14.55
CA ALA A 288 12.33 -18.91 -14.66
C ALA A 288 11.20 -18.19 -13.89
N ARG A 289 11.47 -17.73 -12.66
CA ARG A 289 10.50 -16.97 -11.85
C ARG A 289 10.16 -15.63 -12.46
N ARG A 290 11.13 -14.96 -13.08
CA ARG A 290 10.90 -13.69 -13.79
C ARG A 290 10.05 -13.90 -15.05
N VAL A 291 10.26 -15.03 -15.79
CA VAL A 291 9.45 -15.41 -16.96
C VAL A 291 8.01 -15.71 -16.54
N GLU A 292 7.80 -16.53 -15.51
CA GLU A 292 6.46 -16.81 -14.95
C GLU A 292 5.68 -15.52 -14.62
N THR A 293 6.36 -14.51 -14.07
CA THR A 293 5.77 -13.22 -13.74
C THR A 293 5.31 -12.43 -14.97
N LEU A 294 6.07 -12.46 -16.06
CA LEU A 294 5.63 -11.85 -17.32
C LEU A 294 4.45 -12.60 -17.93
N GLU A 295 4.45 -13.91 -17.85
CA GLU A 295 3.34 -14.71 -18.35
C GLU A 295 2.05 -14.38 -17.62
N ILE A 296 2.08 -14.10 -16.31
CA ILE A 296 0.92 -13.63 -15.54
C ILE A 296 0.45 -12.29 -16.10
N LEU A 297 1.34 -11.34 -16.33
CA LEU A 297 1.00 -10.03 -16.86
C LEU A 297 0.39 -10.09 -18.27
N PHE A 298 0.90 -11.00 -19.11
CA PHE A 298 0.51 -11.06 -20.53
C PHE A 298 -0.63 -12.03 -20.84
N LYS A 299 -0.85 -13.07 -20.02
CA LYS A 299 -1.97 -14.03 -20.20
C LYS A 299 -3.33 -13.37 -20.12
N ASN A 300 -3.46 -12.30 -19.37
CA ASN A 300 -4.73 -11.66 -19.07
C ASN A 300 -4.98 -10.39 -19.91
N GLY A 301 -4.47 -10.34 -21.14
CA GLY A 301 -4.82 -9.29 -22.08
C GLY A 301 -3.97 -8.03 -22.03
N PHE A 302 -2.82 -8.08 -21.35
CA PHE A 302 -1.82 -7.01 -21.37
C PHE A 302 -1.11 -6.95 -22.74
N THR A 303 -1.86 -6.56 -23.75
CA THR A 303 -1.38 -6.63 -25.13
C THR A 303 -1.02 -5.28 -25.73
N ASP A 304 -1.44 -4.18 -25.12
CA ASP A 304 -1.18 -2.85 -25.66
C ASP A 304 -0.74 -1.84 -24.59
N PHE A 305 0.53 -1.46 -24.63
CA PHE A 305 1.07 -0.35 -23.85
C PHE A 305 0.73 1.03 -24.43
N GLY A 306 0.17 1.07 -25.64
CA GLY A 306 -0.10 2.31 -26.37
C GLY A 306 -0.82 3.37 -25.53
N PRO A 307 -1.94 3.03 -24.88
CA PRO A 307 -2.68 3.99 -24.05
C PRO A 307 -1.89 4.51 -22.86
N LEU A 308 -1.00 3.69 -22.26
CA LEU A 308 -0.17 4.08 -21.11
C LEU A 308 1.08 4.88 -21.50
N LEU A 309 1.48 4.82 -22.76
CA LEU A 309 2.64 5.56 -23.25
C LEU A 309 2.33 7.04 -23.56
N GLY A 310 1.05 7.41 -23.54
CA GLY A 310 0.62 8.80 -23.69
C GLY A 310 1.09 9.65 -22.50
N GLY A 311 2.07 10.55 -22.74
CA GLY A 311 2.57 11.47 -21.72
C GLY A 311 3.83 11.01 -20.96
N VAL A 312 4.32 9.78 -21.17
CA VAL A 312 5.61 9.35 -20.61
C VAL A 312 6.80 9.86 -21.45
N SER A 313 7.97 9.97 -20.81
CA SER A 313 9.19 10.40 -21.50
C SER A 313 9.57 9.50 -22.68
N LYS A 314 10.28 10.07 -23.67
CA LYS A 314 10.69 9.32 -24.88
C LYS A 314 11.48 8.05 -24.53
N SER A 315 12.35 8.10 -23.52
CA SER A 315 13.12 6.95 -23.05
C SER A 315 12.26 5.84 -22.45
N LEU A 316 11.26 6.21 -21.64
CA LEU A 316 10.29 5.25 -21.06
C LEU A 316 9.38 4.64 -22.13
N ARG A 317 9.03 5.41 -23.15
CA ARG A 317 8.25 4.91 -24.30
C ARG A 317 9.03 3.86 -25.09
N ILE A 318 10.32 4.08 -25.32
CA ILE A 318 11.21 3.11 -25.97
C ILE A 318 11.34 1.85 -25.09
N ALA A 319 11.55 2.02 -23.79
CA ALA A 319 11.62 0.91 -22.83
C ALA A 319 10.33 0.08 -22.82
N GLY A 320 9.17 0.72 -22.82
CA GLY A 320 7.86 0.05 -22.87
C GLY A 320 7.68 -0.77 -24.15
N LYS A 321 8.03 -0.22 -25.32
CA LYS A 321 8.00 -0.93 -26.60
C LYS A 321 8.96 -2.13 -26.62
N ALA A 322 10.17 -1.95 -26.10
CA ALA A 322 11.15 -3.04 -26.01
C ALA A 322 10.66 -4.17 -25.09
N MET A 323 10.02 -3.85 -23.96
CA MET A 323 9.43 -4.84 -23.06
C MET A 323 8.25 -5.58 -23.71
N TYR A 324 7.43 -4.90 -24.48
CA TYR A 324 6.36 -5.52 -25.25
C TYR A 324 6.89 -6.56 -26.25
N LEU A 325 7.94 -6.20 -27.00
CA LEU A 325 8.60 -7.11 -27.94
C LEU A 325 9.25 -8.31 -27.22
N PHE A 326 9.90 -8.06 -26.08
CA PHE A 326 10.48 -9.08 -25.22
C PHE A 326 9.46 -10.12 -24.78
N ALA A 327 8.27 -9.67 -24.41
CA ALA A 327 7.22 -10.53 -23.90
C ALA A 327 6.60 -11.41 -25.01
N ARG A 328 6.34 -10.83 -26.18
CA ARG A 328 5.68 -11.51 -27.31
C ARG A 328 6.59 -12.38 -28.15
N HIS A 329 7.89 -12.07 -28.21
CA HIS A 329 8.80 -12.74 -29.13
C HIS A 329 9.98 -13.36 -28.38
N PRO A 330 9.91 -14.67 -28.06
CA PRO A 330 10.97 -15.37 -27.33
C PRO A 330 12.37 -15.17 -27.90
N LEU A 331 12.49 -15.06 -29.23
CA LEU A 331 13.76 -14.84 -29.94
C LEU A 331 14.38 -13.45 -29.71
N LEU A 332 13.56 -12.44 -29.33
CA LEU A 332 14.02 -11.09 -29.01
C LEU A 332 14.40 -10.90 -27.53
N ARG A 333 14.23 -11.93 -26.69
CA ARG A 333 14.48 -11.82 -25.25
C ARG A 333 15.95 -11.51 -24.91
N ILE A 334 16.90 -12.09 -25.64
CA ILE A 334 18.33 -11.85 -25.40
C ILE A 334 18.75 -10.43 -25.81
N PRO A 335 18.43 -9.93 -27.03
CA PRO A 335 18.73 -8.55 -27.41
C PRO A 335 18.12 -7.50 -26.49
N VAL A 336 16.89 -7.72 -26.00
CA VAL A 336 16.21 -6.80 -25.10
C VAL A 336 16.82 -6.83 -23.69
N GLU A 337 17.23 -7.99 -23.18
CA GLU A 337 18.01 -8.07 -21.92
C GLU A 337 19.32 -7.30 -22.00
N LEU A 338 20.05 -7.42 -23.13
CA LEU A 338 21.28 -6.67 -23.41
C LEU A 338 21.04 -5.16 -23.46
N PHE A 339 19.98 -4.73 -24.15
CA PHE A 339 19.57 -3.33 -24.20
C PHE A 339 19.33 -2.74 -22.82
N PHE A 340 18.58 -3.44 -21.96
CA PHE A 340 18.31 -2.94 -20.61
C PHE A 340 19.53 -2.98 -19.69
N ARG A 341 20.43 -3.95 -19.83
CA ARG A 341 21.71 -3.95 -19.11
C ARG A 341 22.56 -2.70 -19.47
N LEU A 342 22.64 -2.35 -20.75
CA LEU A 342 23.30 -1.12 -21.21
C LEU A 342 22.57 0.15 -20.70
N TYR A 343 21.26 0.19 -20.77
CA TYR A 343 20.44 1.31 -20.27
C TYR A 343 20.69 1.59 -18.78
N PHE A 344 20.71 0.54 -17.93
CA PHE A 344 21.00 0.71 -16.51
C PHE A 344 22.45 1.05 -16.21
N LEU A 345 23.39 0.61 -17.04
CA LEU A 345 24.80 0.98 -16.93
C LEU A 345 24.98 2.48 -17.23
N LEU A 346 24.38 2.96 -18.29
CA LEU A 346 24.44 4.37 -18.72
C LEU A 346 23.66 5.30 -17.79
N SER A 347 22.57 4.84 -17.18
CA SER A 347 21.82 5.65 -16.21
C SER A 347 22.59 5.89 -14.90
N LYS A 348 23.46 4.95 -14.50
CA LYS A 348 24.36 5.12 -13.34
C LYS A 348 25.46 6.15 -13.61
N ILE A 349 25.96 6.23 -14.83
CA ILE A 349 27.02 7.18 -15.21
C ILE A 349 26.48 8.63 -15.23
N LYS A 350 25.16 8.83 -15.42
CA LYS A 350 24.53 10.17 -15.39
C LYS A 350 24.12 10.63 -13.99
N SER A 351 24.19 9.77 -12.97
CA SER A 351 23.83 10.07 -11.58
C SER A 351 25.04 10.11 -10.64
N SER A 352 26.23 9.91 -11.14
CA SER A 352 27.55 10.19 -10.53
C SER A 352 28.14 11.47 -11.13
#